data_d1aa4a52f3a959e105389e3473880c24
#
_entry.id   d1aa4a52f3a959e105389e3473880c24
#
_cell.length_a   1.000
_cell.length_b   1.000
_cell.length_c   1.000
_cell.angle_alpha   90.00
_cell.angle_beta   90.00
_cell.angle_gamma   90.00
#
_symmetry.space_group_name_H-M   'P 1'
#
loop_
_entity.id
_entity.type
_entity.pdbx_description
1 polymer ?
#
loop_
_entity_poly.entity_id
_entity_poly.type
_entity_poly.pdbx_seq_one_letter_code
_entity_poly.pdbx_strand_id
1 'polypeptide(L)'
;MKWLCLAGWLLPAVLLGGRPQADTNVNSRYTVEAIEIAGKSPRKLSSGLHEQIRSLIGERFNQSALDDLARRIRKELRVKAVSQKVQRGSQPNQVKVVFELTERRVNFDVSVPKFVYHSKQGWTSSVEGETAIGSNLFAFGLVSDGDELAERYAGLRTRYENRKVGSERVQLAFLFESYHQQWNRATLEALDAQSGSRLQPEVAGIYRTRQNFQPAVTVILAKPLTLTVGASFERFQTQFPAARTEAANAVVNTLRYHRVVEDSGANRHDLEAGYNLRAATKVLSSDFAYARHRWDLRYAFSRNAHTIVAHLTAGVLTGRAPLFERFVLGNSATLRGWNKYDVDPLGGDRAAHNTLEYRYRHFEVFYDTGAVWNHGRAATVRHSLGAGLRKDGFSLAVAFPVKEGRVEPMLMVGMNY
;
A
#
# COMPACT_ATOMS: atom_id res chain seq x y z
N MET A 1 44.28 -7.99 -41.16
CA MET A 1 43.79 -8.72 -42.36
C MET A 1 42.28 -8.89 -42.26
N LYS A 2 41.55 -8.38 -43.30
CA LYS A 2 40.16 -8.65 -43.76
C LYS A 2 39.06 -8.35 -42.77
N TRP A 3 38.33 -7.20 -42.81
CA TRP A 3 37.32 -6.77 -43.80
C TRP A 3 36.15 -7.74 -43.93
N LEU A 4 34.95 -7.29 -43.45
CA LEU A 4 33.76 -7.32 -44.30
C LEU A 4 32.69 -6.37 -43.71
N CYS A 5 32.48 -5.28 -44.45
CA CYS A 5 31.31 -4.43 -44.41
C CYS A 5 30.10 -5.18 -44.96
N LEU A 6 28.91 -4.97 -44.38
CA LEU A 6 27.68 -5.14 -45.12
C LEU A 6 26.79 -3.92 -44.87
N ALA A 7 26.67 -3.17 -45.94
CA ALA A 7 25.86 -1.97 -46.10
C ALA A 7 24.38 -2.33 -46.32
N GLY A 8 23.54 -1.54 -45.75
CA GLY A 8 22.32 -0.93 -46.16
C GLY A 8 21.33 -1.66 -47.08
N TRP A 9 20.09 -1.61 -46.65
CA TRP A 9 18.94 -1.34 -47.53
C TRP A 9 17.87 -0.57 -46.73
N LEU A 10 17.86 0.75 -46.94
CA LEU A 10 16.74 1.63 -46.64
C LEU A 10 15.72 1.49 -47.79
N LEU A 11 14.56 0.93 -47.49
CA LEU A 11 13.36 1.06 -48.32
C LEU A 11 12.45 2.10 -47.71
N PRO A 12 11.98 3.10 -48.44
CA PRO A 12 10.96 4.03 -47.94
C PRO A 12 9.61 3.34 -47.96
N ALA A 13 9.03 3.12 -46.78
CA ALA A 13 7.65 2.74 -46.67
C ALA A 13 6.78 3.95 -47.07
N VAL A 14 6.13 3.82 -48.19
CA VAL A 14 5.07 4.69 -48.67
C VAL A 14 3.92 4.65 -47.65
N LEU A 15 3.73 5.76 -46.94
CA LEU A 15 2.59 6.04 -46.14
C LEU A 15 1.36 6.20 -47.04
N LEU A 16 0.67 5.11 -47.31
CA LEU A 16 -0.73 5.16 -47.74
C LEU A 16 -1.55 5.65 -46.56
N GLY A 17 -1.85 6.93 -46.56
CA GLY A 17 -2.80 7.56 -45.66
C GLY A 17 -4.20 6.96 -45.82
N GLY A 18 -4.46 5.87 -45.08
CA GLY A 18 -5.82 5.44 -44.86
C GLY A 18 -6.53 6.51 -44.01
N ARG A 19 -7.45 7.23 -44.60
CA ARG A 19 -8.43 8.03 -43.87
C ARG A 19 -9.02 7.15 -42.77
N PRO A 20 -9.08 7.59 -41.50
CA PRO A 20 -9.82 6.85 -40.50
C PRO A 20 -11.27 6.76 -41.01
N GLN A 21 -11.69 5.55 -41.32
CA GLN A 21 -13.06 5.24 -41.63
C GLN A 21 -13.81 5.55 -40.33
N ALA A 22 -14.61 6.61 -40.35
CA ALA A 22 -15.47 6.94 -39.22
C ALA A 22 -16.42 5.72 -39.07
N ASP A 23 -16.26 5.00 -37.96
CA ASP A 23 -17.17 3.96 -37.55
C ASP A 23 -18.56 4.57 -37.48
N THR A 24 -19.35 4.30 -38.52
CA THR A 24 -20.73 4.74 -38.60
C THR A 24 -21.48 3.90 -37.59
N ASN A 25 -21.62 4.39 -36.36
CA ASN A 25 -22.42 3.73 -35.34
C ASN A 25 -23.87 3.71 -35.81
N VAL A 26 -24.27 2.59 -36.41
CA VAL A 26 -25.59 2.40 -37.01
C VAL A 26 -26.71 2.62 -36.00
N ASN A 27 -26.41 2.56 -34.72
CA ASN A 27 -27.35 2.73 -33.62
C ASN A 27 -27.48 4.19 -33.14
N SER A 28 -26.66 5.14 -33.64
CA SER A 28 -26.68 6.54 -33.24
C SER A 28 -27.98 7.31 -33.51
N ARG A 29 -28.91 6.73 -34.26
CA ARG A 29 -30.27 7.26 -34.49
C ARG A 29 -31.21 7.10 -33.30
N TYR A 30 -30.86 6.20 -32.35
CA TYR A 30 -31.65 5.97 -31.14
C TYR A 30 -31.20 6.86 -30.02
N THR A 31 -32.13 7.27 -29.14
CA THR A 31 -31.88 8.03 -27.94
C THR A 31 -32.05 7.10 -26.74
N VAL A 32 -31.14 7.22 -25.74
CA VAL A 32 -31.24 6.43 -24.52
C VAL A 32 -32.32 7.02 -23.61
N GLU A 33 -33.43 6.31 -23.45
CA GLU A 33 -34.57 6.70 -22.61
C GLU A 33 -34.25 6.49 -21.12
N ALA A 34 -33.70 5.31 -20.82
CA ALA A 34 -33.38 4.94 -19.45
C ALA A 34 -32.18 3.97 -19.39
N ILE A 35 -31.45 4.03 -18.30
CA ILE A 35 -30.40 3.07 -17.96
C ILE A 35 -30.78 2.43 -16.63
N GLU A 36 -30.96 1.11 -16.64
CA GLU A 36 -31.29 0.32 -15.46
C GLU A 36 -30.13 -0.62 -15.13
N ILE A 37 -29.94 -0.84 -13.83
CA ILE A 37 -29.02 -1.85 -13.33
C ILE A 37 -29.81 -2.91 -12.61
N ALA A 38 -29.84 -4.12 -13.19
CA ALA A 38 -30.58 -5.27 -12.70
C ALA A 38 -29.61 -6.28 -12.05
N GLY A 39 -30.00 -6.83 -10.90
CA GLY A 39 -29.22 -7.81 -10.16
C GLY A 39 -28.82 -7.30 -8.77
N LYS A 40 -28.30 -8.23 -7.95
CA LYS A 40 -27.80 -7.90 -6.61
C LYS A 40 -26.36 -7.46 -6.69
N SER A 41 -25.99 -6.45 -5.89
CA SER A 41 -24.63 -5.98 -5.76
C SER A 41 -24.27 -5.85 -4.27
N PRO A 42 -23.05 -6.25 -3.86
CA PRO A 42 -22.56 -6.06 -2.48
C PRO A 42 -22.30 -4.59 -2.14
N ARG A 43 -22.25 -3.71 -3.14
CA ARG A 43 -21.93 -2.30 -3.00
C ARG A 43 -23.00 -1.39 -3.59
N LYS A 44 -23.12 -0.19 -3.01
CA LYS A 44 -23.91 0.90 -3.59
C LYS A 44 -23.08 1.64 -4.64
N LEU A 45 -23.73 2.16 -5.65
CA LEU A 45 -23.12 3.04 -6.65
C LEU A 45 -22.65 4.34 -6.00
N SER A 46 -21.49 4.84 -6.43
CA SER A 46 -21.03 6.18 -6.04
C SER A 46 -21.88 7.27 -6.67
N SER A 47 -21.83 8.47 -6.09
CA SER A 47 -22.47 9.66 -6.68
C SER A 47 -21.95 9.96 -8.08
N GLY A 48 -20.63 9.81 -8.31
CA GLY A 48 -20.03 10.04 -9.63
C GLY A 48 -20.51 9.07 -10.71
N LEU A 49 -20.79 7.81 -10.34
CA LEU A 49 -21.33 6.84 -11.30
C LEU A 49 -22.83 7.11 -11.57
N HIS A 50 -23.58 7.58 -10.56
CA HIS A 50 -24.96 8.03 -10.76
C HIS A 50 -25.04 9.25 -11.70
N GLU A 51 -24.13 10.22 -11.58
CA GLU A 51 -24.05 11.36 -12.47
C GLU A 51 -23.71 10.93 -13.90
N GLN A 52 -22.78 10.01 -14.07
CA GLN A 52 -22.45 9.47 -15.39
C GLN A 52 -23.63 8.71 -16.02
N ILE A 53 -24.39 7.95 -15.26
CA ILE A 53 -25.60 7.30 -15.73
C ILE A 53 -26.62 8.36 -16.19
N ARG A 54 -26.84 9.39 -15.38
CA ARG A 54 -27.76 10.49 -15.72
C ARG A 54 -27.35 11.26 -16.96
N SER A 55 -26.05 11.51 -17.15
CA SER A 55 -25.56 12.24 -18.32
C SER A 55 -25.76 11.50 -19.64
N LEU A 56 -25.91 10.18 -19.62
CA LEU A 56 -26.15 9.37 -20.80
C LEU A 56 -27.64 9.21 -21.13
N ILE A 57 -28.54 9.53 -20.19
CA ILE A 57 -29.98 9.51 -20.42
C ILE A 57 -30.35 10.75 -21.22
N GLY A 58 -31.08 10.58 -22.31
CA GLY A 58 -31.42 11.64 -23.25
C GLY A 58 -30.41 11.84 -24.39
N GLU A 59 -29.22 11.26 -24.28
CA GLU A 59 -28.19 11.33 -25.32
C GLU A 59 -28.40 10.27 -26.42
N ARG A 60 -27.75 10.47 -27.57
CA ARG A 60 -27.75 9.49 -28.66
C ARG A 60 -27.01 8.23 -28.21
N PHE A 61 -27.53 7.07 -28.60
CA PHE A 61 -26.97 5.78 -28.31
C PHE A 61 -25.49 5.71 -28.76
N ASN A 62 -24.57 5.50 -27.83
CA ASN A 62 -23.15 5.35 -28.11
C ASN A 62 -22.64 4.08 -27.42
N GLN A 63 -22.35 3.05 -28.20
CA GLN A 63 -21.88 1.76 -27.68
C GLN A 63 -20.59 1.89 -26.87
N SER A 64 -19.63 2.69 -27.33
CA SER A 64 -18.35 2.88 -26.63
C SER A 64 -18.54 3.50 -25.24
N ALA A 65 -19.41 4.51 -25.13
CA ALA A 65 -19.70 5.16 -23.84
C ALA A 65 -20.41 4.20 -22.87
N LEU A 66 -21.29 3.33 -23.39
CA LEU A 66 -21.98 2.30 -22.60
C LEU A 66 -21.04 1.16 -22.18
N ASP A 67 -20.07 0.79 -23.01
CA ASP A 67 -19.04 -0.20 -22.67
C ASP A 67 -18.09 0.35 -21.59
N ASP A 68 -17.76 1.64 -21.66
CA ASP A 68 -16.99 2.32 -20.61
C ASP A 68 -17.75 2.35 -19.29
N LEU A 69 -19.04 2.65 -19.35
CA LEU A 69 -19.93 2.63 -18.19
C LEU A 69 -20.01 1.20 -17.61
N ALA A 70 -20.16 0.17 -18.44
CA ALA A 70 -20.16 -1.23 -17.99
C ALA A 70 -18.87 -1.64 -17.29
N ARG A 71 -17.71 -1.20 -17.82
CA ARG A 71 -16.40 -1.43 -17.17
C ARG A 71 -16.32 -0.75 -15.81
N ARG A 72 -16.79 0.48 -15.68
CA ARG A 72 -16.82 1.22 -14.41
C ARG A 72 -17.77 0.57 -13.41
N ILE A 73 -19.01 0.19 -13.82
CA ILE A 73 -19.97 -0.53 -12.99
C ILE A 73 -19.33 -1.83 -12.46
N ARG A 74 -18.69 -2.62 -13.33
CA ARG A 74 -18.02 -3.86 -12.96
C ARG A 74 -16.93 -3.63 -11.91
N LYS A 75 -16.09 -2.62 -12.10
CA LYS A 75 -14.98 -2.27 -11.19
C LYS A 75 -15.48 -1.79 -9.84
N GLU A 76 -16.46 -0.89 -9.84
CA GLU A 76 -16.98 -0.28 -8.63
C GLU A 76 -17.81 -1.25 -7.79
N LEU A 77 -18.71 -2.00 -8.43
CA LEU A 77 -19.57 -2.97 -7.76
C LEU A 77 -18.86 -4.30 -7.47
N ARG A 78 -17.64 -4.50 -8.01
CA ARG A 78 -16.84 -5.74 -7.88
C ARG A 78 -17.61 -7.00 -8.28
N VAL A 79 -18.46 -6.91 -9.30
CA VAL A 79 -19.20 -8.05 -9.84
C VAL A 79 -18.37 -8.83 -10.85
N LYS A 80 -18.71 -10.12 -11.06
CA LYS A 80 -18.01 -11.01 -12.01
C LYS A 80 -18.09 -10.50 -13.43
N ALA A 81 -19.29 -10.12 -13.86
CA ALA A 81 -19.56 -9.61 -15.19
C ALA A 81 -20.73 -8.63 -15.16
N VAL A 82 -20.74 -7.72 -16.12
CA VAL A 82 -21.85 -6.83 -16.43
C VAL A 82 -22.19 -7.09 -17.88
N SER A 83 -23.38 -7.63 -18.16
CA SER A 83 -23.88 -7.79 -19.51
C SER A 83 -24.85 -6.64 -19.83
N GLN A 84 -24.77 -6.16 -21.06
CA GLN A 84 -25.62 -5.09 -21.54
C GLN A 84 -26.74 -5.67 -22.39
N LYS A 85 -27.99 -5.32 -22.09
CA LYS A 85 -29.14 -5.61 -22.92
C LYS A 85 -29.77 -4.30 -23.35
N VAL A 86 -29.99 -4.18 -24.65
CA VAL A 86 -30.72 -3.04 -25.23
C VAL A 86 -32.15 -3.50 -25.54
N GLN A 87 -33.09 -2.79 -24.95
CA GLN A 87 -34.53 -3.04 -25.12
C GLN A 87 -35.17 -1.86 -25.84
N ARG A 88 -36.31 -2.09 -26.45
CA ARG A 88 -37.11 -1.03 -27.10
C ARG A 88 -37.63 -0.09 -26.01
N GLY A 89 -37.50 1.20 -26.23
CA GLY A 89 -38.07 2.25 -25.37
C GLY A 89 -39.57 2.49 -25.65
N SER A 90 -40.12 3.48 -24.96
CA SER A 90 -41.54 3.84 -25.06
C SER A 90 -41.89 4.43 -26.42
N GLN A 91 -40.94 5.02 -27.13
CA GLN A 91 -41.13 5.59 -28.47
C GLN A 91 -40.27 4.85 -29.51
N PRO A 92 -40.62 4.90 -30.80
CA PRO A 92 -39.93 4.15 -31.88
C PRO A 92 -38.41 4.45 -31.97
N ASN A 93 -37.97 5.63 -31.60
CA ASN A 93 -36.56 6.06 -31.66
C ASN A 93 -35.86 6.03 -30.30
N GLN A 94 -36.45 5.38 -29.30
CA GLN A 94 -35.89 5.29 -27.97
C GLN A 94 -35.49 3.86 -27.62
N VAL A 95 -34.42 3.75 -26.83
CA VAL A 95 -33.92 2.48 -26.30
C VAL A 95 -33.70 2.58 -24.80
N LYS A 96 -33.98 1.48 -24.13
CA LYS A 96 -33.71 1.27 -22.73
C LYS A 96 -32.51 0.34 -22.61
N VAL A 97 -31.49 0.76 -21.85
CA VAL A 97 -30.28 -0.04 -21.62
C VAL A 97 -30.35 -0.68 -20.24
N VAL A 98 -30.26 -1.98 -20.17
CA VAL A 98 -30.27 -2.75 -18.93
C VAL A 98 -28.92 -3.39 -18.72
N PHE A 99 -28.21 -3.01 -17.66
CA PHE A 99 -26.98 -3.67 -17.22
C PHE A 99 -27.34 -4.77 -16.23
N GLU A 100 -27.20 -6.04 -16.66
CA GLU A 100 -27.41 -7.18 -15.78
C GLU A 100 -26.11 -7.54 -15.07
N LEU A 101 -26.17 -7.53 -13.73
CA LEU A 101 -25.05 -7.87 -12.90
C LEU A 101 -24.98 -9.38 -12.65
N THR A 102 -23.85 -9.99 -12.95
CA THR A 102 -23.55 -11.37 -12.54
C THR A 102 -22.75 -11.34 -11.26
N GLU A 103 -23.35 -11.83 -10.17
CA GLU A 103 -22.65 -11.92 -8.88
C GLU A 103 -21.44 -12.85 -8.97
N ARG A 104 -20.40 -12.51 -8.21
CA ARG A 104 -19.28 -13.40 -7.99
C ARG A 104 -19.69 -14.44 -6.93
N ARG A 105 -20.11 -15.61 -7.35
CA ARG A 105 -20.63 -16.67 -6.46
C ARG A 105 -19.57 -17.17 -5.44
N VAL A 106 -18.29 -17.05 -5.75
CA VAL A 106 -17.17 -17.35 -4.84
C VAL A 106 -16.27 -16.14 -4.85
N ASN A 107 -16.23 -15.42 -3.73
CA ASN A 107 -15.36 -14.26 -3.53
C ASN A 107 -13.97 -14.70 -3.05
N PHE A 108 -13.41 -15.74 -3.67
CA PHE A 108 -12.02 -16.10 -3.43
C PHE A 108 -11.14 -15.29 -4.37
N ASP A 109 -10.26 -14.51 -3.80
CA ASP A 109 -9.29 -13.68 -4.51
C ASP A 109 -7.89 -14.04 -4.04
N VAL A 110 -6.94 -14.07 -4.96
CA VAL A 110 -5.52 -14.21 -4.65
C VAL A 110 -4.85 -12.91 -5.04
N SER A 111 -4.21 -12.29 -4.10
CA SER A 111 -3.47 -11.06 -4.29
C SER A 111 -2.00 -11.26 -3.94
N VAL A 112 -1.17 -10.40 -4.50
CA VAL A 112 0.23 -10.25 -4.12
C VAL A 112 0.36 -8.86 -3.49
N PRO A 113 0.13 -8.72 -2.17
CA PRO A 113 0.13 -7.44 -1.49
C PRO A 113 1.46 -6.70 -1.60
N LYS A 114 2.56 -7.43 -1.61
CA LYS A 114 3.90 -6.87 -1.77
C LYS A 114 4.76 -7.81 -2.59
N PHE A 115 5.47 -7.28 -3.57
CA PHE A 115 6.51 -8.00 -4.32
C PHE A 115 7.57 -6.99 -4.75
N VAL A 116 8.71 -6.99 -4.10
CA VAL A 116 9.74 -5.98 -4.28
C VAL A 116 11.11 -6.64 -4.30
N TYR A 117 11.92 -6.27 -5.28
CA TYR A 117 13.35 -6.49 -5.27
C TYR A 117 14.06 -5.18 -4.92
N HIS A 118 14.89 -5.23 -3.92
CA HIS A 118 15.78 -4.13 -3.54
C HIS A 118 17.22 -4.61 -3.68
N SER A 119 18.05 -3.88 -4.43
CA SER A 119 19.41 -4.33 -4.80
C SER A 119 20.34 -4.62 -3.61
N LYS A 120 20.07 -4.06 -2.42
CA LYS A 120 20.87 -4.29 -1.21
C LYS A 120 20.19 -5.24 -0.19
N GLN A 121 18.85 -5.39 -0.26
CA GLN A 121 18.09 -6.17 0.71
C GLN A 121 17.48 -7.45 0.13
N GLY A 122 17.54 -7.59 -1.22
CA GLY A 122 17.03 -8.75 -1.93
C GLY A 122 15.51 -8.70 -2.11
N TRP A 123 14.91 -9.88 -2.23
CA TRP A 123 13.48 -10.04 -2.48
C TRP A 123 12.66 -9.94 -1.21
N THR A 124 11.56 -9.23 -1.31
CA THR A 124 10.47 -9.19 -0.34
C THR A 124 9.19 -9.55 -1.07
N SER A 125 8.43 -10.50 -0.55
CA SER A 125 7.19 -10.94 -1.18
C SER A 125 6.14 -11.32 -0.16
N SER A 126 4.88 -11.07 -0.50
CA SER A 126 3.74 -11.63 0.22
C SER A 126 2.67 -12.07 -0.78
N VAL A 127 2.04 -13.20 -0.48
CA VAL A 127 0.91 -13.74 -1.25
C VAL A 127 -0.23 -13.95 -0.26
N GLU A 128 -1.40 -13.41 -0.58
CA GLU A 128 -2.57 -13.52 0.28
C GLU A 128 -3.77 -14.03 -0.52
N GLY A 129 -4.40 -15.10 -0.04
CA GLY A 129 -5.71 -15.55 -0.49
C GLY A 129 -6.79 -14.99 0.43
N GLU A 130 -7.82 -14.36 -0.13
CA GLU A 130 -8.94 -13.86 0.66
C GLU A 130 -10.28 -14.38 0.16
N THR A 131 -11.20 -14.59 1.08
CA THR A 131 -12.59 -14.91 0.78
C THR A 131 -13.53 -14.07 1.63
N ALA A 132 -14.60 -13.57 1.00
CA ALA A 132 -15.62 -12.79 1.68
C ALA A 132 -16.95 -13.53 1.69
N ILE A 133 -17.55 -13.65 2.86
CA ILE A 133 -18.86 -14.29 3.07
C ILE A 133 -19.73 -13.29 3.84
N GLY A 134 -20.67 -12.64 3.15
CA GLY A 134 -21.46 -11.56 3.73
C GLY A 134 -20.59 -10.39 4.20
N SER A 135 -20.66 -10.06 5.49
CA SER A 135 -19.81 -9.03 6.12
C SER A 135 -18.45 -9.55 6.62
N ASN A 136 -18.22 -10.86 6.52
CA ASN A 136 -17.01 -11.50 7.01
C ASN A 136 -15.99 -11.63 5.90
N LEU A 137 -14.74 -11.30 6.19
CA LEU A 137 -13.58 -11.48 5.35
C LEU A 137 -12.59 -12.39 6.06
N PHE A 138 -12.12 -13.40 5.37
CA PHE A 138 -11.05 -14.29 5.81
C PHE A 138 -9.90 -14.16 4.83
N ALA A 139 -8.70 -13.92 5.36
CA ALA A 139 -7.50 -13.87 4.56
C ALA A 139 -6.41 -14.75 5.18
N PHE A 140 -5.65 -15.42 4.33
CA PHE A 140 -4.49 -16.22 4.71
C PHE A 140 -3.35 -15.88 3.76
N GLY A 141 -2.19 -15.54 4.31
CA GLY A 141 -1.03 -15.13 3.54
C GLY A 141 0.26 -15.79 4.00
N LEU A 142 1.16 -15.92 3.03
CA LEU A 142 2.57 -16.21 3.24
C LEU A 142 3.36 -14.93 3.01
N VAL A 143 4.28 -14.62 3.91
CA VAL A 143 5.09 -13.41 3.89
C VAL A 143 6.56 -13.77 3.98
N SER A 144 7.38 -13.14 3.16
CA SER A 144 8.84 -13.12 3.29
C SER A 144 9.29 -11.67 3.10
N ASP A 145 9.59 -10.98 4.18
CA ASP A 145 9.94 -9.56 4.17
C ASP A 145 11.34 -9.33 4.73
N GLY A 146 12.19 -8.73 3.92
CA GLY A 146 13.54 -8.30 4.29
C GLY A 146 13.70 -6.78 4.25
N ASP A 147 12.62 -6.04 4.04
CA ASP A 147 12.62 -4.62 3.75
C ASP A 147 12.14 -3.78 4.96
N GLU A 148 11.05 -4.16 5.57
CA GLU A 148 10.30 -3.32 6.53
C GLU A 148 11.02 -3.12 7.88
N LEU A 149 11.57 -4.20 8.47
CA LEU A 149 12.18 -4.22 9.78
C LEU A 149 13.70 -4.34 9.71
N ALA A 150 14.39 -4.23 10.85
CA ALA A 150 15.83 -4.49 10.94
C ALA A 150 16.19 -5.92 10.57
N GLU A 151 15.37 -6.89 10.95
CA GLU A 151 15.50 -8.29 10.56
C GLU A 151 14.76 -8.60 9.26
N ARG A 152 15.12 -9.71 8.63
CA ARG A 152 14.29 -10.40 7.66
C ARG A 152 13.39 -11.38 8.37
N TYR A 153 12.11 -11.44 8.01
CA TYR A 153 11.18 -12.42 8.56
C TYR A 153 10.42 -13.16 7.46
N ALA A 154 10.06 -14.40 7.73
CA ALA A 154 9.21 -15.20 6.85
C ALA A 154 8.24 -16.06 7.67
N GLY A 155 7.05 -16.25 7.14
CA GLY A 155 6.03 -17.06 7.80
C GLY A 155 4.63 -16.81 7.30
N LEU A 156 3.66 -17.03 8.18
CA LEU A 156 2.25 -16.92 7.83
C LEU A 156 1.58 -15.75 8.54
N ARG A 157 0.54 -15.23 7.87
CA ARG A 157 -0.38 -14.22 8.38
C ARG A 157 -1.80 -14.68 8.11
N THR A 158 -2.66 -14.60 9.10
CA THR A 158 -4.09 -14.88 8.96
C THR A 158 -4.88 -13.70 9.49
N ARG A 159 -5.90 -13.28 8.75
CA ARG A 159 -6.75 -12.15 9.11
C ARG A 159 -8.21 -12.52 8.96
N TYR A 160 -8.98 -12.20 9.98
CA TYR A 160 -10.43 -12.22 9.95
C TYR A 160 -10.95 -10.80 10.20
N GLU A 161 -11.93 -10.38 9.41
CA GLU A 161 -12.63 -9.12 9.62
C GLU A 161 -14.14 -9.33 9.52
N ASN A 162 -14.88 -8.80 10.47
CA ASN A 162 -16.32 -8.58 10.33
C ASN A 162 -16.55 -7.07 10.16
N ARG A 163 -16.98 -6.69 8.96
CA ARG A 163 -17.15 -5.28 8.56
C ARG A 163 -18.45 -4.66 9.04
N LYS A 164 -19.32 -5.43 9.74
CA LYS A 164 -20.61 -4.97 10.21
C LYS A 164 -21.03 -5.72 11.49
N VAL A 165 -20.59 -5.22 12.62
CA VAL A 165 -21.00 -5.75 13.94
C VAL A 165 -22.15 -4.92 14.48
N GLY A 166 -23.38 -5.41 14.28
CA GLY A 166 -24.60 -4.68 14.67
C GLY A 166 -24.90 -3.46 13.79
N SER A 167 -23.87 -2.68 13.43
CA SER A 167 -23.99 -1.51 12.56
C SER A 167 -22.84 -1.44 11.55
N GLU A 168 -22.99 -0.64 10.49
CA GLU A 168 -21.93 -0.39 9.52
C GLU A 168 -20.80 0.48 10.09
N ARG A 169 -20.95 0.99 11.30
CA ARG A 169 -19.96 1.84 11.97
C ARG A 169 -18.99 1.08 12.86
N VAL A 170 -19.28 -0.19 13.16
CA VAL A 170 -18.45 -1.01 14.03
C VAL A 170 -17.95 -2.22 13.26
N GLN A 171 -16.63 -2.41 13.28
CA GLN A 171 -15.95 -3.52 12.63
C GLN A 171 -15.09 -4.24 13.64
N LEU A 172 -15.00 -5.56 13.53
CA LEU A 172 -14.16 -6.42 14.36
C LEU A 172 -13.10 -7.06 13.48
N ALA A 173 -11.87 -7.09 13.97
CA ALA A 173 -10.76 -7.75 13.28
C ALA A 173 -9.95 -8.63 14.24
N PHE A 174 -9.45 -9.73 13.72
CA PHE A 174 -8.44 -10.58 14.36
C PHE A 174 -7.30 -10.78 13.39
N LEU A 175 -6.08 -10.50 13.84
CA LEU A 175 -4.86 -10.77 13.11
C LEU A 175 -4.05 -11.80 13.88
N PHE A 176 -3.56 -12.82 13.17
CA PHE A 176 -2.61 -13.77 13.71
C PHE A 176 -1.41 -13.84 12.78
N GLU A 177 -0.21 -13.77 13.35
CA GLU A 177 1.05 -13.81 12.64
C GLU A 177 2.00 -14.80 13.33
N SER A 178 2.73 -15.55 12.53
CA SER A 178 3.77 -16.46 13.03
C SER A 178 4.96 -16.40 12.08
N TYR A 179 6.06 -15.88 12.56
CA TYR A 179 7.23 -15.56 11.76
C TYR A 179 8.50 -16.20 12.33
N HIS A 180 9.40 -16.59 11.42
CA HIS A 180 10.80 -16.84 11.67
C HIS A 180 11.63 -15.64 11.24
N GLN A 181 12.60 -15.27 12.06
CA GLN A 181 13.48 -14.12 11.81
C GLN A 181 14.88 -14.58 11.42
N GLN A 182 15.50 -13.81 10.51
CA GLN A 182 16.89 -13.90 10.12
C GLN A 182 17.55 -12.55 10.33
N TRP A 183 18.69 -12.54 10.99
CA TRP A 183 19.39 -11.33 11.35
C TRP A 183 20.55 -11.06 10.40
N ASN A 184 20.71 -9.80 10.03
CA ASN A 184 21.85 -9.38 9.25
C ASN A 184 23.11 -9.33 10.12
N ARG A 185 24.25 -9.61 9.51
CA ARG A 185 25.55 -9.56 10.17
C ARG A 185 25.83 -8.20 10.81
N ALA A 186 25.51 -7.10 10.14
CA ALA A 186 25.67 -5.76 10.67
C ALA A 186 24.89 -5.53 11.98
N THR A 187 23.67 -6.09 12.07
CA THR A 187 22.85 -6.04 13.28
C THR A 187 23.48 -6.85 14.42
N LEU A 188 24.02 -8.03 14.13
CA LEU A 188 24.70 -8.88 15.12
C LEU A 188 25.96 -8.21 15.64
N GLU A 189 26.79 -7.66 14.76
CA GLU A 189 28.02 -6.92 15.13
C GLU A 189 27.72 -5.66 15.96
N ALA A 190 26.64 -4.93 15.62
CA ALA A 190 26.21 -3.77 16.37
C ALA A 190 25.70 -4.12 17.77
N LEU A 191 24.98 -5.23 17.93
CA LEU A 191 24.56 -5.74 19.24
C LEU A 191 25.74 -6.18 20.09
N ASP A 192 26.70 -6.88 19.50
CA ASP A 192 27.89 -7.37 20.21
C ASP A 192 28.73 -6.19 20.72
N ALA A 193 28.93 -5.18 19.88
CA ALA A 193 29.60 -3.94 20.26
C ALA A 193 28.89 -3.19 21.41
N GLN A 194 27.54 -3.22 21.46
CA GLN A 194 26.79 -2.61 22.56
C GLN A 194 26.82 -3.44 23.84
N SER A 195 26.86 -4.77 23.73
CA SER A 195 26.92 -5.67 24.90
C SER A 195 28.20 -5.51 25.72
N GLY A 196 29.30 -5.12 25.07
CA GLY A 196 30.57 -4.79 25.72
C GLY A 196 30.58 -3.40 26.42
N SER A 197 29.60 -2.56 26.14
CA SER A 197 29.45 -1.23 26.74
C SER A 197 28.45 -1.26 27.90
N ARG A 198 28.87 -1.04 29.11
CA ARG A 198 28.02 -0.98 30.32
C ARG A 198 26.94 0.12 30.31
N LEU A 199 26.81 0.88 29.19
CA LEU A 199 26.02 2.10 29.14
C LEU A 199 24.66 1.95 28.43
N GLN A 200 24.28 0.79 27.86
CA GLN A 200 22.96 0.64 27.25
C GLN A 200 22.30 -0.74 27.50
N PRO A 201 21.63 -0.92 28.65
CA PRO A 201 20.77 -2.09 28.89
C PRO A 201 19.44 -2.04 28.12
N GLU A 202 19.23 -1.04 27.25
CA GLU A 202 17.91 -0.74 26.68
C GLU A 202 17.59 -1.50 25.39
N VAL A 203 18.59 -2.10 24.73
CA VAL A 203 18.34 -2.85 23.51
C VAL A 203 17.97 -4.29 23.84
N ALA A 204 16.78 -4.71 23.42
CA ALA A 204 16.36 -6.09 23.50
C ALA A 204 17.23 -6.99 22.60
N GLY A 205 17.44 -8.22 23.03
CA GLY A 205 18.25 -9.18 22.29
C GLY A 205 17.61 -9.64 20.98
N ILE A 206 18.35 -10.43 20.21
CA ILE A 206 17.83 -11.07 19.00
C ILE A 206 16.91 -12.23 19.34
N TYR A 207 15.92 -12.44 18.52
CA TYR A 207 14.93 -13.50 18.65
C TYR A 207 14.84 -14.32 17.36
N ARG A 208 14.41 -15.56 17.46
CA ARG A 208 14.30 -16.51 16.34
C ARG A 208 12.90 -16.62 15.79
N THR A 209 11.91 -16.65 16.67
CA THR A 209 10.50 -16.80 16.30
C THR A 209 9.67 -15.73 16.98
N ARG A 210 8.65 -15.26 16.28
CA ARG A 210 7.68 -14.29 16.79
C ARG A 210 6.28 -14.72 16.42
N GLN A 211 5.39 -14.73 17.38
CA GLN A 211 3.97 -14.98 17.19
C GLN A 211 3.21 -13.80 17.75
N ASN A 212 2.21 -13.31 17.02
CA ASN A 212 1.36 -12.21 17.42
C ASN A 212 -0.10 -12.58 17.19
N PHE A 213 -0.95 -12.30 18.18
CA PHE A 213 -2.40 -12.33 18.04
C PHE A 213 -2.96 -10.96 18.41
N GLN A 214 -3.67 -10.32 17.47
CA GLN A 214 -4.14 -8.95 17.66
C GLN A 214 -5.65 -8.84 17.37
N PRO A 215 -6.51 -8.92 18.39
CA PRO A 215 -7.91 -8.52 18.30
C PRO A 215 -8.03 -7.00 18.27
N ALA A 216 -8.93 -6.47 17.44
CA ALA A 216 -9.19 -5.04 17.34
C ALA A 216 -10.64 -4.74 16.96
N VAL A 217 -11.14 -3.62 17.45
CA VAL A 217 -12.43 -3.04 17.09
C VAL A 217 -12.19 -1.69 16.44
N THR A 218 -12.78 -1.49 15.27
CA THR A 218 -12.75 -0.20 14.57
C THR A 218 -14.11 0.45 14.63
N VAL A 219 -14.14 1.70 15.06
CA VAL A 219 -15.34 2.54 15.11
C VAL A 219 -15.20 3.66 14.06
N ILE A 220 -16.16 3.75 13.16
CA ILE A 220 -16.25 4.84 12.19
C ILE A 220 -16.92 6.03 12.88
N LEU A 221 -16.12 6.98 13.34
CA LEU A 221 -16.57 8.19 14.03
C LEU A 221 -17.28 9.14 13.07
N ALA A 222 -16.70 9.32 11.88
CA ALA A 222 -17.25 10.07 10.77
C ALA A 222 -16.77 9.43 9.45
N LYS A 223 -17.35 9.80 8.29
CA LYS A 223 -16.91 9.26 6.99
C LYS A 223 -15.39 9.31 6.78
N PRO A 224 -14.68 10.45 7.11
CA PRO A 224 -13.24 10.51 6.95
C PRO A 224 -12.46 10.00 8.18
N LEU A 225 -13.10 9.71 9.32
CA LEU A 225 -12.41 9.48 10.60
C LEU A 225 -12.77 8.13 11.22
N THR A 226 -11.75 7.31 11.45
CA THR A 226 -11.90 6.00 12.11
C THR A 226 -10.96 5.90 13.32
N LEU A 227 -11.45 5.26 14.38
CA LEU A 227 -10.67 4.89 15.55
C LEU A 227 -10.66 3.36 15.67
N THR A 228 -9.47 2.78 15.69
CA THR A 228 -9.27 1.36 15.98
C THR A 228 -8.64 1.22 17.36
N VAL A 229 -9.23 0.39 18.20
CA VAL A 229 -8.71 0.04 19.52
C VAL A 229 -8.53 -1.48 19.55
N GLY A 230 -7.37 -1.92 19.98
CA GLY A 230 -7.02 -3.34 20.02
C GLY A 230 -5.98 -3.66 21.09
N ALA A 231 -5.71 -4.94 21.22
CA ALA A 231 -4.61 -5.46 22.01
C ALA A 231 -3.74 -6.36 21.12
N SER A 232 -2.46 -6.39 21.37
CA SER A 232 -1.52 -7.30 20.73
C SER A 232 -0.95 -8.22 21.80
N PHE A 233 -1.08 -9.53 21.60
CA PHE A 233 -0.49 -10.56 22.43
C PHE A 233 0.67 -11.16 21.65
N GLU A 234 1.87 -10.73 22.02
CA GLU A 234 3.08 -11.04 21.27
C GLU A 234 4.04 -11.88 22.11
N ARG A 235 4.47 -12.99 21.52
CA ARG A 235 5.38 -13.95 22.14
C ARG A 235 6.53 -14.24 21.17
N PHE A 236 7.76 -14.27 21.69
CA PHE A 236 8.94 -14.54 20.89
C PHE A 236 10.04 -15.23 21.70
N GLN A 237 10.90 -15.95 20.98
CA GLN A 237 12.02 -16.68 21.56
C GLN A 237 13.31 -15.89 21.34
N THR A 238 13.77 -15.23 22.37
CA THR A 238 15.07 -14.56 22.41
C THR A 238 16.17 -15.61 22.45
N GLN A 239 17.24 -15.40 21.67
CA GLN A 239 18.41 -16.28 21.62
C GLN A 239 19.64 -15.65 22.29
N PHE A 240 19.77 -14.34 22.17
CA PHE A 240 20.89 -13.59 22.70
C PHE A 240 20.37 -12.42 23.53
N PRO A 241 20.95 -12.09 24.68
CA PRO A 241 22.15 -12.70 25.31
C PRO A 241 21.89 -14.05 25.97
N ALA A 242 20.64 -14.45 26.21
CA ALA A 242 20.27 -15.74 26.78
C ALA A 242 18.99 -16.26 26.12
N ALA A 243 18.90 -17.57 25.92
CA ALA A 243 17.70 -18.22 25.40
C ALA A 243 16.56 -18.11 26.42
N ARG A 244 15.48 -17.42 26.05
CA ARG A 244 14.26 -17.27 26.87
C ARG A 244 13.06 -16.95 26.00
N THR A 245 11.88 -17.27 26.52
CA THR A 245 10.62 -16.81 25.92
C THR A 245 10.23 -15.50 26.56
N GLU A 246 9.96 -14.48 25.74
CA GLU A 246 9.54 -13.15 26.17
C GLU A 246 8.18 -12.81 25.54
N ALA A 247 7.44 -11.96 26.23
CA ALA A 247 6.17 -11.42 25.77
C ALA A 247 6.25 -9.88 25.66
N ALA A 248 5.69 -9.34 24.58
CA ALA A 248 5.56 -7.90 24.37
C ALA A 248 4.10 -7.49 24.17
N ASN A 249 3.25 -7.85 25.13
CA ASN A 249 1.82 -7.58 25.07
C ASN A 249 1.57 -6.07 25.19
N ALA A 250 0.73 -5.54 24.29
CA ALA A 250 0.51 -4.10 24.18
C ALA A 250 -0.95 -3.78 23.85
N VAL A 251 -1.41 -2.60 24.29
CA VAL A 251 -2.59 -1.95 23.72
C VAL A 251 -2.19 -1.26 22.44
N VAL A 252 -3.02 -1.37 21.42
CA VAL A 252 -2.81 -0.76 20.10
C VAL A 252 -4.00 0.12 19.77
N ASN A 253 -3.74 1.42 19.55
CA ASN A 253 -4.75 2.38 19.14
C ASN A 253 -4.32 3.04 17.84
N THR A 254 -5.24 3.14 16.88
CA THR A 254 -5.00 3.81 15.61
C THR A 254 -6.12 4.78 15.32
N LEU A 255 -5.80 6.04 15.17
CA LEU A 255 -6.69 7.07 14.65
C LEU A 255 -6.30 7.33 13.21
N ARG A 256 -7.25 7.24 12.28
CA ARG A 256 -7.01 7.46 10.86
C ARG A 256 -8.03 8.44 10.30
N TYR A 257 -7.53 9.43 9.61
CA TYR A 257 -8.31 10.37 8.82
C TYR A 257 -7.98 10.16 7.34
N HIS A 258 -9.01 10.05 6.49
CA HIS A 258 -8.82 9.95 5.04
C HIS A 258 -9.94 10.71 4.33
N ARG A 259 -9.57 11.68 3.51
CA ARG A 259 -10.51 12.50 2.74
C ARG A 259 -10.01 12.72 1.34
N VAL A 260 -10.87 12.44 0.38
CA VAL A 260 -10.67 12.79 -1.03
C VAL A 260 -11.64 13.91 -1.38
N VAL A 261 -11.14 14.98 -2.00
CA VAL A 261 -11.93 16.10 -2.50
C VAL A 261 -11.61 16.24 -3.99
N GLU A 262 -12.63 16.26 -4.80
CA GLU A 262 -12.54 16.49 -6.25
C GLU A 262 -13.30 17.79 -6.54
N ASP A 263 -12.66 18.74 -7.21
CA ASP A 263 -13.30 19.97 -7.64
C ASP A 263 -13.72 19.91 -9.11
N SER A 264 -14.51 20.90 -9.53
CA SER A 264 -15.05 21.00 -10.90
C SER A 264 -13.99 21.16 -12.00
N GLY A 265 -12.72 21.36 -11.65
CA GLY A 265 -11.60 21.57 -12.56
C GLY A 265 -10.71 20.34 -12.79
N ALA A 266 -11.20 19.14 -12.53
CA ALA A 266 -10.43 17.88 -12.58
C ALA A 266 -9.24 17.85 -11.60
N ASN A 267 -9.25 18.69 -10.57
CA ASN A 267 -8.27 18.61 -9.47
C ASN A 267 -8.76 17.62 -8.44
N ARG A 268 -7.84 16.76 -7.99
CA ARG A 268 -8.12 15.78 -6.94
C ARG A 268 -7.13 15.97 -5.81
N HIS A 269 -7.65 16.17 -4.62
CA HIS A 269 -6.91 16.26 -3.38
C HIS A 269 -7.18 15.02 -2.55
N ASP A 270 -6.14 14.30 -2.15
CA ASP A 270 -6.22 13.10 -1.34
C ASP A 270 -5.36 13.30 -0.10
N LEU A 271 -6.00 13.45 1.06
CA LEU A 271 -5.37 13.67 2.35
C LEU A 271 -5.60 12.47 3.25
N GLU A 272 -4.51 11.88 3.69
CA GLU A 272 -4.49 10.79 4.66
C GLU A 272 -3.60 11.18 5.85
N ALA A 273 -4.15 11.10 7.06
CA ALA A 273 -3.40 11.29 8.29
C ALA A 273 -3.66 10.12 9.24
N GLY A 274 -2.61 9.65 9.88
CA GLY A 274 -2.64 8.53 10.80
C GLY A 274 -1.88 8.83 12.09
N TYR A 275 -2.40 8.33 13.19
CA TYR A 275 -1.69 8.24 14.45
C TYR A 275 -1.83 6.84 15.00
N ASN A 276 -0.72 6.21 15.33
CA ASN A 276 -0.68 4.89 15.93
C ASN A 276 0.06 4.96 17.26
N LEU A 277 -0.59 4.45 18.31
CA LEU A 277 -0.02 4.24 19.63
C LEU A 277 0.02 2.74 19.91
N ARG A 278 1.20 2.24 20.28
CA ARG A 278 1.39 0.90 20.83
C ARG A 278 2.06 1.02 22.20
N ALA A 279 1.38 0.57 23.24
CA ALA A 279 1.85 0.71 24.62
C ALA A 279 1.85 -0.64 25.34
N ALA A 280 3.03 -1.09 25.75
CA ALA A 280 3.23 -2.31 26.50
C ALA A 280 3.56 -1.98 27.96
N THR A 281 2.95 -2.73 28.86
CA THR A 281 3.16 -2.57 30.30
C THR A 281 3.16 -3.91 31.01
N LYS A 282 3.74 -3.96 32.19
CA LYS A 282 3.73 -5.14 33.06
C LYS A 282 2.30 -5.61 33.43
N VAL A 283 1.34 -4.68 33.46
CA VAL A 283 -0.07 -4.98 33.71
C VAL A 283 -0.66 -5.94 32.65
N LEU A 284 -0.14 -5.87 31.43
CA LEU A 284 -0.51 -6.77 30.33
C LEU A 284 0.34 -8.05 30.30
N SER A 285 1.06 -8.37 31.37
CA SER A 285 2.01 -9.50 31.42
C SER A 285 3.08 -9.40 30.31
N SER A 286 3.55 -8.17 30.06
CA SER A 286 4.65 -7.88 29.12
C SER A 286 5.97 -7.85 29.86
N ASP A 287 7.01 -8.48 29.27
CA ASP A 287 8.40 -8.36 29.73
C ASP A 287 9.03 -7.01 29.36
N PHE A 288 8.33 -6.24 28.54
CA PHE A 288 8.73 -4.93 28.05
C PHE A 288 7.76 -3.85 28.57
N ALA A 289 8.31 -2.67 28.80
CA ALA A 289 7.53 -1.49 29.14
C ALA A 289 7.94 -0.36 28.19
N TYR A 290 7.07 -0.05 27.24
CA TYR A 290 7.33 0.98 26.23
C TYR A 290 6.04 1.63 25.75
N ALA A 291 6.19 2.83 25.18
CA ALA A 291 5.15 3.47 24.37
C ALA A 291 5.77 3.90 23.03
N ARG A 292 5.18 3.44 21.94
CA ARG A 292 5.56 3.77 20.59
C ARG A 292 4.47 4.61 19.94
N HIS A 293 4.82 5.82 19.61
CA HIS A 293 3.99 6.78 18.90
C HIS A 293 4.48 6.91 17.46
N ARG A 294 3.56 6.82 16.50
CA ARG A 294 3.86 7.05 15.09
C ARG A 294 2.80 7.93 14.48
N TRP A 295 3.22 8.92 13.73
CA TRP A 295 2.40 9.82 12.93
C TRP A 295 2.77 9.64 11.48
N ASP A 296 1.75 9.55 10.64
CA ASP A 296 1.86 9.47 9.19
C ASP A 296 0.94 10.54 8.59
N LEU A 297 1.45 11.33 7.66
CA LEU A 297 0.69 12.32 6.92
C LEU A 297 1.04 12.20 5.44
N ARG A 298 0.05 11.92 4.62
CA ARG A 298 0.19 11.86 3.18
C ARG A 298 -0.79 12.81 2.52
N TYR A 299 -0.28 13.65 1.65
CA TYR A 299 -1.08 14.52 0.80
C TYR A 299 -0.72 14.26 -0.66
N ALA A 300 -1.72 14.01 -1.51
CA ALA A 300 -1.55 13.89 -2.94
C ALA A 300 -2.47 14.88 -3.66
N PHE A 301 -1.88 15.66 -4.53
CA PHE A 301 -2.58 16.55 -5.46
C PHE A 301 -2.43 16.01 -6.88
N SER A 302 -3.55 15.76 -7.56
CA SER A 302 -3.56 15.28 -8.95
C SER A 302 -4.36 16.21 -9.83
N ARG A 303 -3.79 16.56 -10.99
CA ARG A 303 -4.45 17.31 -12.04
C ARG A 303 -4.05 16.75 -13.40
N ASN A 304 -5.02 16.25 -14.17
CA ASN A 304 -4.76 15.59 -15.45
C ASN A 304 -3.75 14.42 -15.29
N ALA A 305 -2.61 14.54 -15.98
CA ALA A 305 -1.53 13.55 -15.96
C ALA A 305 -0.47 13.81 -14.85
N HIS A 306 -0.61 14.88 -14.07
CA HIS A 306 0.36 15.30 -13.06
C HIS A 306 -0.13 14.93 -11.67
N THR A 307 0.77 14.43 -10.85
CA THR A 307 0.50 14.17 -9.43
C THR A 307 1.71 14.60 -8.60
N ILE A 308 1.47 15.35 -7.54
CA ILE A 308 2.46 15.68 -6.51
C ILE A 308 2.04 14.94 -5.24
N VAL A 309 2.97 14.24 -4.62
CA VAL A 309 2.75 13.52 -3.36
C VAL A 309 3.77 14.00 -2.34
N ALA A 310 3.29 14.42 -1.19
CA ALA A 310 4.11 14.67 -0.01
C ALA A 310 3.74 13.64 1.07
N HIS A 311 4.73 12.98 1.64
CA HIS A 311 4.53 12.02 2.72
C HIS A 311 5.49 12.33 3.87
N LEU A 312 4.96 12.48 5.07
CA LEU A 312 5.70 12.70 6.29
C LEU A 312 5.40 11.57 7.28
N THR A 313 6.46 10.98 7.84
CA THR A 313 6.37 10.04 8.96
C THR A 313 7.23 10.58 10.11
N ALA A 314 6.69 10.54 11.31
CA ALA A 314 7.44 10.83 12.53
C ALA A 314 7.18 9.74 13.58
N GLY A 315 8.19 9.44 14.40
CA GLY A 315 8.07 8.39 15.38
C GLY A 315 8.86 8.67 16.65
N VAL A 316 8.28 8.27 17.78
CA VAL A 316 8.86 8.34 19.11
C VAL A 316 8.57 7.05 19.85
N LEU A 317 9.62 6.41 20.36
CA LEU A 317 9.58 5.23 21.20
C LEU A 317 10.20 5.60 22.56
N THR A 318 9.51 5.29 23.63
CA THR A 318 10.00 5.50 25.00
C THR A 318 9.97 4.19 25.76
N GLY A 319 10.90 4.01 26.69
CA GLY A 319 11.01 2.79 27.48
C GLY A 319 11.76 1.66 26.75
N ARG A 320 11.77 0.48 27.36
CA ARG A 320 12.45 -0.70 26.81
C ARG A 320 11.52 -1.48 25.89
N ALA A 321 11.85 -1.52 24.62
CA ALA A 321 11.08 -2.20 23.58
C ALA A 321 11.90 -3.29 22.89
N PRO A 322 11.26 -4.33 22.31
CA PRO A 322 11.92 -5.27 21.42
C PRO A 322 12.39 -4.58 20.12
N LEU A 323 13.37 -5.20 19.43
CA LEU A 323 13.97 -4.62 18.21
C LEU A 323 12.95 -4.35 17.09
N PHE A 324 11.96 -5.21 16.93
CA PHE A 324 10.91 -5.04 15.89
C PHE A 324 10.00 -3.83 16.13
N GLU A 325 10.05 -3.19 17.28
CA GLU A 325 9.30 -1.95 17.55
C GLU A 325 10.11 -0.70 17.25
N ARG A 326 11.42 -0.82 17.01
CA ARG A 326 12.29 0.31 16.70
C ARG A 326 12.05 0.82 15.30
N PHE A 327 12.29 2.09 15.09
CA PHE A 327 12.13 2.72 13.77
C PHE A 327 13.34 2.41 12.89
N VAL A 328 13.05 2.08 11.63
CA VAL A 328 14.03 1.76 10.59
C VAL A 328 13.77 2.64 9.38
N LEU A 329 14.80 3.21 8.80
CA LEU A 329 14.79 3.94 7.53
C LEU A 329 15.81 3.36 6.55
N GLY A 330 15.63 3.61 5.26
CA GLY A 330 16.54 3.09 4.22
C GLY A 330 16.05 1.76 3.64
N ASN A 331 14.77 1.70 3.34
CA ASN A 331 14.10 0.60 2.66
C ASN A 331 13.37 1.11 1.40
N SER A 332 12.62 0.25 0.73
CA SER A 332 11.91 0.62 -0.50
C SER A 332 10.80 1.67 -0.30
N ALA A 333 10.25 1.79 0.90
CA ALA A 333 9.18 2.72 1.24
C ALA A 333 9.67 4.02 1.89
N THR A 334 10.89 4.01 2.45
CA THR A 334 11.45 5.16 3.19
C THR A 334 12.90 5.39 2.79
N LEU A 335 13.34 6.63 2.71
CA LEU A 335 14.74 7.03 2.47
C LEU A 335 15.43 6.14 1.41
N ARG A 336 14.74 5.97 0.26
CA ARG A 336 15.21 5.18 -0.88
C ARG A 336 16.61 5.64 -1.31
N GLY A 337 17.48 4.70 -1.67
CA GLY A 337 18.88 5.03 -1.97
C GLY A 337 19.84 4.85 -0.77
N TRP A 338 19.34 4.58 0.41
CA TRP A 338 20.12 4.20 1.58
C TRP A 338 19.79 2.77 1.99
N ASN A 339 20.80 2.00 2.38
CA ASN A 339 20.58 0.71 3.00
C ASN A 339 20.28 0.91 4.50
N LYS A 340 19.23 0.29 5.02
CA LYS A 340 18.83 0.42 6.44
C LYS A 340 19.94 0.07 7.41
N TYR A 341 20.80 -0.88 7.08
CA TYR A 341 21.93 -1.28 7.90
C TYR A 341 23.06 -0.22 7.93
N ASP A 342 23.16 0.63 6.90
CA ASP A 342 24.10 1.76 6.85
C ASP A 342 23.51 3.00 7.54
N VAL A 343 22.19 3.05 7.71
CA VAL A 343 21.51 4.12 8.45
C VAL A 343 21.62 3.88 9.95
N ASP A 344 21.07 2.78 10.43
CA ASP A 344 21.23 2.27 11.79
C ASP A 344 20.84 0.78 11.84
N PRO A 345 21.78 -0.17 12.03
CA PRO A 345 21.50 -1.60 11.98
C PRO A 345 20.61 -2.10 13.12
N LEU A 346 20.44 -1.34 14.20
CA LEU A 346 19.55 -1.66 15.32
C LEU A 346 18.26 -0.83 15.29
N GLY A 347 18.13 0.07 14.33
CA GLY A 347 17.08 1.08 14.32
C GLY A 347 17.20 2.09 15.46
N GLY A 348 16.30 3.06 15.52
CA GLY A 348 16.28 4.11 16.53
C GLY A 348 14.99 4.15 17.34
N ASP A 349 15.04 4.89 18.45
CA ASP A 349 13.85 5.21 19.25
C ASP A 349 13.16 6.51 18.78
N ARG A 350 13.76 7.20 17.82
CA ARG A 350 13.24 8.40 17.15
C ARG A 350 13.40 8.26 15.67
N ALA A 351 12.40 8.72 14.91
CA ALA A 351 12.48 8.80 13.47
C ALA A 351 11.73 10.01 12.93
N ALA A 352 12.26 10.58 11.87
CA ALA A 352 11.56 11.55 11.03
C ALA A 352 11.92 11.25 9.57
N HIS A 353 10.93 11.21 8.70
CA HIS A 353 11.12 10.94 7.29
C HIS A 353 10.12 11.76 6.48
N ASN A 354 10.57 12.31 5.36
CA ASN A 354 9.74 13.02 4.40
C ASN A 354 10.09 12.57 2.99
N THR A 355 9.06 12.37 2.18
CA THR A 355 9.14 12.12 0.74
C THR A 355 8.39 13.19 -0.01
N LEU A 356 8.99 13.75 -1.04
CA LEU A 356 8.32 14.58 -2.04
C LEU A 356 8.47 13.88 -3.39
N GLU A 357 7.33 13.58 -4.04
CA GLU A 357 7.29 12.93 -5.35
C GLU A 357 6.53 13.78 -6.34
N TYR A 358 7.05 13.85 -7.55
CA TYR A 358 6.33 14.36 -8.71
C TYR A 358 6.17 13.24 -9.73
N ARG A 359 4.96 13.02 -10.20
CA ARG A 359 4.60 12.01 -11.19
C ARG A 359 3.97 12.65 -12.41
N TYR A 360 4.45 12.25 -13.57
CA TYR A 360 3.87 12.61 -14.86
C TYR A 360 3.58 11.34 -15.64
N ARG A 361 2.29 10.98 -15.80
CA ARG A 361 1.87 9.70 -16.38
C ARG A 361 2.51 8.51 -15.65
N HIS A 362 3.52 7.89 -16.29
CA HIS A 362 4.24 6.73 -15.77
C HIS A 362 5.61 7.08 -15.15
N PHE A 363 6.09 8.30 -15.38
CA PHE A 363 7.37 8.75 -14.84
C PHE A 363 7.19 9.31 -13.43
N GLU A 364 8.13 9.03 -12.57
CA GLU A 364 8.23 9.65 -11.25
C GLU A 364 9.65 10.15 -10.99
N VAL A 365 9.74 11.26 -10.28
CA VAL A 365 10.96 11.71 -9.63
C VAL A 365 10.64 11.97 -8.17
N PHE A 366 11.60 11.68 -7.30
CA PHE A 366 11.38 11.82 -5.88
C PHE A 366 12.62 12.29 -5.14
N TYR A 367 12.37 12.94 -4.02
CA TYR A 367 13.35 13.33 -3.04
C TYR A 367 12.92 12.83 -1.67
N ASP A 368 13.78 12.04 -1.03
CA ASP A 368 13.57 11.56 0.31
C ASP A 368 14.57 12.22 1.26
N THR A 369 14.12 12.57 2.44
CA THR A 369 14.96 13.02 3.54
C THR A 369 14.51 12.40 4.85
N GLY A 370 15.46 12.05 5.72
CA GLY A 370 15.09 11.44 6.98
C GLY A 370 16.27 11.21 7.89
N ALA A 371 15.93 10.95 9.14
CA ALA A 371 16.86 10.55 10.18
C ALA A 371 16.20 9.51 11.10
N VAL A 372 17.00 8.58 11.57
CA VAL A 372 16.68 7.71 12.68
C VAL A 372 17.79 7.88 13.73
N TRP A 373 17.43 8.00 14.99
CA TRP A 373 18.39 8.24 16.06
C TRP A 373 17.87 7.76 17.41
N ASN A 374 18.73 7.77 18.40
CA ASN A 374 18.37 7.44 19.78
C ASN A 374 18.29 8.70 20.64
N HIS A 375 17.43 8.67 21.64
CA HIS A 375 17.33 9.75 22.63
C HIS A 375 18.71 10.13 23.20
N GLY A 376 18.96 11.42 23.30
CA GLY A 376 20.27 11.95 23.79
C GLY A 376 21.40 11.91 22.77
N ARG A 377 21.15 11.42 21.52
CA ARG A 377 22.12 11.47 20.42
C ARG A 377 21.68 12.47 19.35
N ALA A 378 22.63 13.08 18.67
CA ALA A 378 22.35 13.95 17.53
C ALA A 378 21.77 13.14 16.36
N ALA A 379 20.75 13.68 15.72
CA ALA A 379 20.18 13.12 14.51
C ALA A 379 21.11 13.41 13.31
N THR A 380 21.43 12.38 12.53
CA THR A 380 22.11 12.54 11.24
C THR A 380 21.09 12.49 10.13
N VAL A 381 20.79 13.66 9.55
CA VAL A 381 19.85 13.76 8.43
C VAL A 381 20.52 13.23 7.17
N ARG A 382 19.80 12.37 6.45
CA ARG A 382 20.22 11.78 5.19
C ARG A 382 19.24 12.16 4.09
N HIS A 383 19.75 12.23 2.87
CA HIS A 383 19.00 12.65 1.70
C HIS A 383 19.20 11.66 0.58
N SER A 384 18.19 11.50 -0.27
CA SER A 384 18.33 10.79 -1.53
C SER A 384 17.46 11.41 -2.61
N LEU A 385 17.89 11.23 -3.85
CA LEU A 385 17.19 11.62 -5.06
C LEU A 385 16.99 10.37 -5.89
N GLY A 386 15.87 10.29 -6.61
CA GLY A 386 15.63 9.17 -7.49
C GLY A 386 14.63 9.47 -8.59
N ALA A 387 14.61 8.57 -9.54
CA ALA A 387 13.65 8.58 -10.63
C ALA A 387 13.16 7.17 -10.92
N GLY A 388 11.98 7.06 -11.49
CA GLY A 388 11.38 5.76 -11.76
C GLY A 388 10.26 5.78 -12.78
N LEU A 389 9.73 4.59 -12.99
CA LEU A 389 8.55 4.32 -13.79
C LEU A 389 7.52 3.61 -12.93
N ARG A 390 6.27 4.06 -12.99
CA ARG A 390 5.15 3.43 -12.29
C ARG A 390 3.97 3.22 -13.23
N LYS A 391 3.47 2.00 -13.29
CA LYS A 391 2.30 1.65 -14.09
C LYS A 391 1.52 0.50 -13.46
N ASP A 392 0.20 0.67 -13.29
CA ASP A 392 -0.73 -0.38 -12.83
C ASP A 392 -0.28 -1.11 -11.53
N GLY A 393 0.33 -0.35 -10.59
CA GLY A 393 0.85 -0.90 -9.32
C GLY A 393 2.30 -1.42 -9.41
N PHE A 394 2.87 -1.58 -10.60
CA PHE A 394 4.28 -1.91 -10.79
C PHE A 394 5.13 -0.65 -10.77
N SER A 395 6.28 -0.71 -10.12
CA SER A 395 7.25 0.37 -10.03
C SER A 395 8.66 -0.15 -10.32
N LEU A 396 9.42 0.66 -11.02
CA LEU A 396 10.86 0.51 -11.23
C LEU A 396 11.51 1.83 -10.87
N ALA A 397 12.40 1.85 -9.89
CA ALA A 397 13.04 3.07 -9.45
C ALA A 397 14.54 2.88 -9.24
N VAL A 398 15.28 3.95 -9.52
CA VAL A 398 16.70 4.07 -9.17
C VAL A 398 16.84 5.26 -8.23
N ALA A 399 17.48 5.05 -7.10
CA ALA A 399 17.70 6.06 -6.08
C ALA A 399 19.19 6.21 -5.77
N PHE A 400 19.60 7.44 -5.55
CA PHE A 400 20.96 7.84 -5.26
C PHE A 400 21.02 8.48 -3.89
N PRO A 401 21.83 7.97 -2.95
CA PRO A 401 22.06 8.64 -1.68
C PRO A 401 22.88 9.91 -1.92
N VAL A 402 22.51 11.00 -1.26
CA VAL A 402 23.32 12.23 -1.28
C VAL A 402 24.34 12.10 -0.18
N LYS A 403 25.59 11.78 -0.53
CA LYS A 403 26.73 11.61 0.37
C LYS A 403 28.02 11.97 -0.33
N GLU A 404 29.05 12.28 0.43
CA GLU A 404 30.41 12.44 -0.07
C GLU A 404 30.99 11.08 -0.48
N GLY A 405 31.92 11.09 -1.45
CA GLY A 405 32.60 9.92 -1.94
C GLY A 405 31.82 9.13 -2.97
N ARG A 406 32.07 7.82 -3.07
CA ARG A 406 31.45 6.95 -4.07
C ARG A 406 29.97 6.75 -3.80
N VAL A 407 29.16 7.13 -4.75
CA VAL A 407 27.70 6.96 -4.73
C VAL A 407 27.32 5.68 -5.49
N GLU A 408 26.73 4.73 -4.79
CA GLU A 408 26.19 3.52 -5.39
C GLU A 408 24.67 3.67 -5.56
N PRO A 409 24.15 3.60 -6.80
CA PRO A 409 22.71 3.65 -7.00
C PRO A 409 22.03 2.40 -6.43
N MET A 410 20.83 2.57 -5.93
CA MET A 410 19.97 1.48 -5.50
C MET A 410 18.84 1.28 -6.49
N LEU A 411 18.72 0.06 -6.97
CA LEU A 411 17.63 -0.36 -7.85
C LEU A 411 16.52 -1.00 -7.02
N MET A 412 15.30 -0.58 -7.27
CA MET A 412 14.07 -1.15 -6.69
C MET A 412 13.11 -1.48 -7.83
N VAL A 413 12.59 -2.70 -7.81
CA VAL A 413 11.63 -3.18 -8.82
C VAL A 413 10.54 -3.95 -8.09
N GLY A 414 9.29 -3.64 -8.36
CA GLY A 414 8.24 -4.44 -7.76
C GLY A 414 6.85 -3.81 -7.81
N MET A 415 5.99 -4.30 -6.95
CA MET A 415 4.62 -3.85 -6.79
C MET A 415 4.36 -3.48 -5.33
N ASN A 416 3.58 -2.40 -5.12
CA ASN A 416 3.08 -2.00 -3.80
C ASN A 416 4.18 -1.73 -2.76
N TYR A 417 5.16 -0.89 -3.12
CA TYR A 417 6.15 -0.37 -2.19
C TYR A 417 6.18 1.16 -2.20
#